data_8912fa9752b358a5ee7caf8ab57b4baa
#
_entry.id   8912fa9752b358a5ee7caf8ab57b4baa
#
_cell.length_a   1.000
_cell.length_b   1.000
_cell.length_c   1.000
_cell.angle_alpha   90.00
_cell.angle_beta   90.00
_cell.angle_gamma   90.00
#
_symmetry.space_group_name_H-M   'P 1'
#
loop_
_entity.id
_entity.type
_entity.pdbx_description
1 polymer ?
#
loop_
_entity_poly.entity_id
_entity_poly.type
_entity_poly.pdbx_seq_one_letter_code
_entity_poly.pdbx_strand_id
1 'polypeptide(L)'
;PVILLAEELGCGKVVAAVPGGETRAASVRAGLAEVPDDATVVLVHDAARPVLAEEVIERLLTTLPEGWDGVVPGLPIADTVKRVDGDQVVETVDRDALVISQTPQAFVWPALRDAAAGADDATDCSALVEARGGRIKVVPGDPRLVKITDRADLELVEGWLTPSPAE
;
A
#
# COMPACT_ATOMS: atom_id res chain seq x y z
N PRO A 1 8.75 -10.99 18.76
CA PRO A 1 7.59 -10.12 18.79
C PRO A 1 6.57 -10.46 17.70
N VAL A 2 6.70 -9.99 16.43
CA VAL A 2 5.64 -10.22 15.43
C VAL A 2 5.45 -11.70 15.11
N ILE A 3 6.50 -12.45 14.94
CA ILE A 3 6.44 -13.91 14.65
C ILE A 3 5.79 -14.68 15.81
N LEU A 4 6.14 -14.36 17.05
CA LEU A 4 5.52 -14.99 18.22
C LEU A 4 4.02 -14.68 18.30
N LEU A 5 3.63 -13.44 18.02
CA LEU A 5 2.23 -13.05 17.98
C LEU A 5 1.48 -13.79 16.84
N ALA A 6 2.11 -13.94 15.68
CA ALA A 6 1.53 -14.69 14.57
C ALA A 6 1.32 -16.18 14.94
N GLU A 7 2.27 -16.79 15.65
CA GLU A 7 2.15 -18.16 16.17
C GLU A 7 1.00 -18.26 17.20
N GLU A 8 0.94 -17.35 18.16
CA GLU A 8 -0.12 -17.29 19.19
C GLU A 8 -1.51 -17.13 18.56
N LEU A 9 -1.63 -16.35 17.48
CA LEU A 9 -2.88 -16.14 16.75
C LEU A 9 -3.17 -17.19 15.68
N GLY A 10 -2.30 -18.20 15.52
CA GLY A 10 -2.46 -19.25 14.50
C GLY A 10 -2.29 -18.77 13.06
N CYS A 11 -1.57 -17.65 12.84
CA CYS A 11 -1.32 -17.10 11.51
C CYS A 11 -0.20 -17.86 10.78
N GLY A 12 -0.41 -19.12 10.47
CA GLY A 12 0.58 -20.03 9.88
C GLY A 12 1.10 -19.63 8.48
N LYS A 13 0.58 -18.56 7.89
CA LYS A 13 1.08 -18.00 6.61
C LYS A 13 2.22 -16.98 6.80
N VAL A 14 2.53 -16.57 8.03
CA VAL A 14 3.66 -15.68 8.31
C VAL A 14 4.93 -16.53 8.30
N VAL A 15 5.79 -16.32 7.31
CA VAL A 15 7.03 -17.09 7.11
C VAL A 15 8.28 -16.38 7.60
N ALA A 16 8.27 -15.05 7.66
CA ALA A 16 9.39 -14.25 8.15
C ALA A 16 8.91 -12.96 8.83
N ALA A 17 9.70 -12.46 9.76
CA ALA A 17 9.57 -11.11 10.32
C ALA A 17 10.97 -10.53 10.50
N VAL A 18 11.21 -9.40 9.85
CA VAL A 18 12.52 -8.72 9.83
C VAL A 18 12.44 -7.35 10.49
N PRO A 19 13.52 -6.87 11.10
CA PRO A 19 13.57 -5.49 11.58
C PRO A 19 13.40 -4.51 10.41
N GLY A 20 12.64 -3.46 10.61
CA GLY A 20 12.58 -2.34 9.67
C GLY A 20 13.89 -1.54 9.68
N GLY A 21 14.08 -0.75 8.63
CA GLY A 21 15.17 0.22 8.52
C GLY A 21 14.79 1.61 9.02
N GLU A 22 15.71 2.55 8.91
CA GLU A 22 15.50 3.95 9.31
C GLU A 22 14.46 4.68 8.45
N THR A 23 14.26 4.22 7.22
CA THR A 23 13.28 4.77 6.28
C THR A 23 12.26 3.72 5.86
N ARG A 24 11.14 4.19 5.29
CA ARG A 24 10.13 3.31 4.69
C ARG A 24 10.76 2.42 3.60
N ALA A 25 11.57 3.01 2.72
CA ALA A 25 12.23 2.28 1.64
C ALA A 25 13.18 1.21 2.17
N ALA A 26 13.95 1.51 3.23
CA ALA A 26 14.82 0.53 3.88
C ALA A 26 14.03 -0.62 4.51
N SER A 27 12.90 -0.32 5.14
CA SER A 27 12.00 -1.34 5.72
C SER A 27 11.38 -2.24 4.64
N VAL A 28 10.96 -1.64 3.52
CA VAL A 28 10.45 -2.40 2.36
C VAL A 28 11.54 -3.31 1.80
N ARG A 29 12.76 -2.80 1.58
CA ARG A 29 13.88 -3.63 1.10
C ARG A 29 14.18 -4.81 2.02
N ALA A 30 14.16 -4.60 3.34
CA ALA A 30 14.36 -5.67 4.30
C ALA A 30 13.29 -6.77 4.16
N GLY A 31 12.01 -6.39 4.00
CA GLY A 31 10.93 -7.35 3.76
C GLY A 31 11.03 -8.03 2.39
N LEU A 32 11.41 -7.30 1.34
CA LEU A 32 11.57 -7.86 0.00
C LEU A 32 12.72 -8.87 -0.09
N ALA A 33 13.73 -8.78 0.78
CA ALA A 33 14.82 -9.75 0.85
C ALA A 33 14.36 -11.15 1.29
N GLU A 34 13.20 -11.25 1.94
CA GLU A 34 12.60 -12.52 2.36
C GLU A 34 11.65 -13.12 1.30
N VAL A 35 11.41 -12.41 0.20
CA VAL A 35 10.54 -12.90 -0.88
C VAL A 35 11.30 -13.99 -1.67
N PRO A 36 10.71 -15.17 -1.87
CA PRO A 36 11.34 -16.24 -2.65
C PRO A 36 11.66 -15.81 -4.08
N ASP A 37 12.78 -16.29 -4.63
CA ASP A 37 13.23 -15.95 -5.98
C ASP A 37 12.24 -16.38 -7.08
N ASP A 38 11.46 -17.42 -6.84
CA ASP A 38 10.44 -17.96 -7.74
C ASP A 38 9.08 -17.28 -7.62
N ALA A 39 8.95 -16.26 -6.75
CA ALA A 39 7.75 -15.43 -6.68
C ALA A 39 7.53 -14.74 -8.03
N THR A 40 6.28 -14.68 -8.46
CA THR A 40 5.89 -14.00 -9.70
C THR A 40 5.24 -12.65 -9.43
N VAL A 41 4.49 -12.56 -8.34
CA VAL A 41 3.76 -11.35 -7.90
C VAL A 41 4.03 -11.11 -6.42
N VAL A 42 4.22 -9.85 -6.08
CA VAL A 42 4.35 -9.39 -4.69
C VAL A 42 3.32 -8.31 -4.40
N LEU A 43 2.64 -8.43 -3.28
CA LEU A 43 1.78 -7.39 -2.75
C LEU A 43 2.47 -6.72 -1.56
N VAL A 44 2.60 -5.40 -1.62
CA VAL A 44 3.13 -4.59 -0.51
C VAL A 44 1.97 -3.88 0.17
N HIS A 45 1.84 -4.08 1.48
CA HIS A 45 0.74 -3.54 2.25
C HIS A 45 1.20 -2.81 3.52
N ASP A 46 0.58 -1.66 3.78
CA ASP A 46 0.83 -0.90 5.01
C ASP A 46 0.14 -1.59 6.20
N ALA A 47 0.90 -2.00 7.22
CA ALA A 47 0.34 -2.58 8.45
C ALA A 47 -0.63 -1.63 9.19
N ALA A 48 -0.54 -0.32 8.93
CA ALA A 48 -1.46 0.68 9.44
C ALA A 48 -2.84 0.69 8.73
N ARG A 49 -3.10 -0.23 7.78
CA ARG A 49 -4.40 -0.46 7.14
C ARG A 49 -4.91 -1.85 7.51
N PRO A 50 -5.56 -2.00 8.67
CA PRO A 50 -5.91 -3.33 9.17
C PRO A 50 -7.08 -3.99 8.43
N VAL A 51 -7.90 -3.21 7.73
CA VAL A 51 -9.01 -3.74 6.93
C VAL A 51 -8.48 -4.06 5.53
N LEU A 52 -8.61 -5.32 5.12
CA LEU A 52 -8.30 -5.78 3.76
C LEU A 52 -9.61 -6.08 3.02
N ALA A 53 -9.83 -5.40 1.91
CA ALA A 53 -10.96 -5.67 1.02
C ALA A 53 -10.55 -6.71 -0.03
N GLU A 54 -11.13 -7.89 0.03
CA GLU A 54 -10.84 -9.00 -0.89
C GLU A 54 -11.03 -8.59 -2.36
N GLU A 55 -12.07 -7.83 -2.63
CA GLU A 55 -12.41 -7.34 -3.97
C GLU A 55 -11.34 -6.39 -4.55
N VAL A 56 -10.57 -5.72 -3.69
CA VAL A 56 -9.43 -4.91 -4.13
C VAL A 56 -8.28 -5.82 -4.53
N ILE A 57 -7.97 -6.84 -3.73
CA ILE A 57 -6.92 -7.82 -4.05
C ILE A 57 -7.22 -8.52 -5.38
N GLU A 58 -8.45 -8.95 -5.59
CA GLU A 58 -8.88 -9.57 -6.85
C GLU A 58 -8.67 -8.64 -8.06
N ARG A 59 -9.06 -7.37 -7.95
CA ARG A 59 -8.83 -6.37 -9.01
C ARG A 59 -7.35 -6.18 -9.31
N LEU A 60 -6.51 -6.10 -8.29
CA LEU A 60 -5.06 -5.98 -8.46
C LEU A 60 -4.50 -7.19 -9.23
N LEU A 61 -4.83 -8.40 -8.79
CA LEU A 61 -4.31 -9.64 -9.35
C LEU A 61 -4.85 -9.95 -10.75
N THR A 62 -6.07 -9.53 -11.06
CA THR A 62 -6.66 -9.73 -12.41
C THR A 62 -6.17 -8.68 -13.41
N THR A 63 -5.82 -7.47 -12.97
CA THR A 63 -5.33 -6.39 -13.83
C THR A 63 -3.83 -6.50 -14.14
N LEU A 64 -3.02 -6.99 -13.20
CA LEU A 64 -1.57 -7.04 -13.36
C LEU A 64 -1.11 -7.83 -14.61
N PRO A 65 -1.71 -8.99 -14.98
CA PRO A 65 -1.35 -9.75 -16.17
C PRO A 65 -1.62 -9.05 -17.50
N GLU A 66 -2.34 -7.93 -17.52
CA GLU A 66 -2.60 -7.13 -18.73
C GLU A 66 -1.36 -6.39 -19.27
N GLY A 67 -0.18 -6.65 -18.69
CA GLY A 67 1.11 -6.10 -19.13
C GLY A 67 1.53 -4.86 -18.34
N TRP A 68 1.11 -4.73 -17.10
CA TRP A 68 1.54 -3.71 -16.16
C TRP A 68 2.67 -4.23 -15.28
N ASP A 69 3.61 -3.35 -14.89
CA ASP A 69 4.67 -3.68 -13.95
C ASP A 69 4.19 -3.59 -12.50
N GLY A 70 3.15 -2.78 -12.27
CA GLY A 70 2.45 -2.70 -11.00
C GLY A 70 1.02 -2.19 -11.15
N VAL A 71 0.20 -2.50 -10.14
CA VAL A 71 -1.19 -2.06 -10.03
C VAL A 71 -1.44 -1.55 -8.62
N VAL A 72 -2.05 -0.37 -8.52
CA VAL A 72 -2.32 0.29 -7.23
C VAL A 72 -3.80 0.66 -7.12
N PRO A 73 -4.40 0.50 -5.93
CA PRO A 73 -5.75 0.98 -5.71
C PRO A 73 -5.74 2.48 -5.44
N GLY A 74 -6.69 3.20 -6.03
CA GLY A 74 -6.81 4.64 -5.88
C GLY A 74 -8.24 5.07 -5.58
N LEU A 75 -8.38 6.06 -4.71
CA LEU A 75 -9.64 6.76 -4.48
C LEU A 75 -9.62 8.13 -5.15
N PRO A 76 -10.72 8.56 -5.78
CA PRO A 76 -10.84 9.93 -6.25
C PRO A 76 -10.82 10.91 -5.07
N ILE A 77 -10.29 12.11 -5.30
CA ILE A 77 -10.24 13.17 -4.29
C ILE A 77 -11.59 13.91 -4.31
N ALA A 78 -12.31 13.87 -3.19
CA ALA A 78 -13.61 14.55 -3.06
C ALA A 78 -13.47 16.05 -2.80
N ASP A 79 -12.43 16.45 -2.05
CA ASP A 79 -12.21 17.84 -1.65
C ASP A 79 -11.40 18.64 -2.68
N THR A 80 -11.48 19.97 -2.58
CA THR A 80 -10.65 20.86 -3.40
C THR A 80 -9.21 20.82 -2.94
N VAL A 81 -8.29 20.47 -3.85
CA VAL A 81 -6.84 20.43 -3.58
C VAL A 81 -6.22 21.79 -3.85
N LYS A 82 -5.43 22.28 -2.90
CA LYS A 82 -4.67 23.53 -2.99
C LYS A 82 -3.18 23.25 -2.92
N ARG A 83 -2.41 23.86 -3.81
CA ARG A 83 -0.96 23.98 -3.63
C ARG A 83 -0.69 25.23 -2.79
N VAL A 84 0.17 25.10 -1.80
CA VAL A 84 0.53 26.19 -0.90
C VAL A 84 2.03 26.44 -0.91
N ASP A 85 2.42 27.67 -0.64
CA ASP A 85 3.78 28.10 -0.30
C ASP A 85 3.71 28.77 1.07
N GLY A 86 4.24 28.10 2.10
CA GLY A 86 3.97 28.45 3.48
C GLY A 86 2.46 28.36 3.79
N ASP A 87 1.87 29.47 4.18
CA ASP A 87 0.44 29.64 4.47
C ASP A 87 -0.37 30.25 3.31
N GLN A 88 0.30 30.64 2.22
CA GLN A 88 -0.33 31.23 1.03
C GLN A 88 -0.77 30.15 0.04
N VAL A 89 -2.04 30.23 -0.40
CA VAL A 89 -2.52 29.42 -1.54
C VAL A 89 -1.96 30.01 -2.83
N VAL A 90 -1.22 29.19 -3.59
CA VAL A 90 -0.63 29.57 -4.89
C VAL A 90 -1.38 29.00 -6.08
N GLU A 91 -2.08 27.87 -5.91
CA GLU A 91 -2.81 27.20 -6.99
C GLU A 91 -4.00 26.40 -6.47
N THR A 92 -5.08 26.33 -7.24
CA THR A 92 -6.10 25.28 -7.11
C THR A 92 -5.77 24.18 -8.10
N VAL A 93 -5.39 23.01 -7.58
CA VAL A 93 -5.00 21.85 -8.41
C VAL A 93 -6.23 21.18 -8.97
N ASP A 94 -6.21 20.80 -10.24
CA ASP A 94 -7.25 19.98 -10.84
C ASP A 94 -7.22 18.58 -10.22
N ARG A 95 -8.26 18.23 -9.48
CA ARG A 95 -8.36 16.95 -8.76
C ARG A 95 -8.82 15.80 -9.63
N ASP A 96 -9.40 16.06 -10.79
CA ASP A 96 -9.95 15.01 -11.66
C ASP A 96 -8.85 14.10 -12.25
N ALA A 97 -7.61 14.61 -12.29
CA ALA A 97 -6.41 13.86 -12.67
C ALA A 97 -5.64 13.25 -11.48
N LEU A 98 -6.17 13.35 -10.26
CA LEU A 98 -5.49 12.90 -9.05
C LEU A 98 -6.27 11.77 -8.36
N VAL A 99 -5.52 10.89 -7.71
CA VAL A 99 -6.08 9.85 -6.84
C VAL A 99 -5.29 9.77 -5.53
N ILE A 100 -5.96 9.36 -4.47
CA ILE A 100 -5.32 8.96 -3.22
C ILE A 100 -4.88 7.50 -3.37
N SER A 101 -3.58 7.27 -3.49
CA SER A 101 -3.02 5.91 -3.59
C SER A 101 -3.18 5.17 -2.28
N GLN A 102 -3.65 3.93 -2.36
CA GLN A 102 -3.83 3.05 -1.22
C GLN A 102 -2.89 1.83 -1.32
N THR A 103 -2.94 0.96 -0.32
CA THR A 103 -2.33 -0.37 -0.34
C THR A 103 -3.37 -1.41 0.05
N PRO A 104 -3.23 -2.69 -0.40
CA PRO A 104 -2.06 -3.31 -1.02
C PRO A 104 -1.78 -2.79 -2.43
N GLN A 105 -0.50 -2.72 -2.81
CA GLN A 105 -0.03 -2.47 -4.16
C GLN A 105 0.56 -3.76 -4.71
N ALA A 106 0.14 -4.20 -5.89
CA ALA A 106 0.62 -5.42 -6.53
C ALA A 106 1.67 -5.10 -7.60
N PHE A 107 2.71 -5.92 -7.67
CA PHE A 107 3.81 -5.74 -8.61
C PHE A 107 4.24 -7.07 -9.20
N VAL A 108 4.68 -7.05 -10.44
CA VAL A 108 5.51 -8.12 -11.00
C VAL A 108 6.81 -8.18 -10.21
N TRP A 109 7.15 -9.35 -9.64
CA TRP A 109 8.26 -9.46 -8.69
C TRP A 109 9.61 -8.96 -9.24
N PRO A 110 10.08 -9.37 -10.45
CA PRO A 110 11.31 -8.82 -11.01
C PRO A 110 11.33 -7.30 -11.13
N ALA A 111 10.20 -6.68 -11.53
CA ALA A 111 10.12 -5.23 -11.69
C ALA A 111 10.29 -4.49 -10.35
N LEU A 112 9.62 -4.94 -9.28
CA LEU A 112 9.76 -4.34 -7.96
C LEU A 112 11.13 -4.60 -7.36
N ARG A 113 11.65 -5.82 -7.46
CA ARG A 113 12.98 -6.18 -6.95
C ARG A 113 14.06 -5.29 -7.55
N ASP A 114 14.07 -5.16 -8.86
CA ASP A 114 15.07 -4.39 -9.60
C ASP A 114 14.92 -2.87 -9.33
N ALA A 115 13.70 -2.40 -9.14
CA ALA A 115 13.43 -1.02 -8.74
C ALA A 115 13.91 -0.71 -7.31
N ALA A 116 13.68 -1.62 -6.38
CA ALA A 116 14.05 -1.44 -4.97
C ALA A 116 15.55 -1.53 -4.71
N ALA A 117 16.31 -2.26 -5.55
CA ALA A 117 17.75 -2.51 -5.35
C ALA A 117 18.64 -1.25 -5.40
N GLY A 118 18.17 -0.15 -5.98
CA GLY A 118 18.98 1.08 -6.13
C GLY A 118 18.22 2.34 -5.74
N ALA A 119 17.18 2.22 -4.93
CA ALA A 119 16.31 3.34 -4.63
C ALA A 119 16.70 4.07 -3.35
N ASP A 120 16.81 5.39 -3.45
CA ASP A 120 16.69 6.31 -2.34
C ASP A 120 15.21 6.45 -1.95
N ASP A 121 14.88 7.25 -0.95
CA ASP A 121 13.55 7.38 -0.39
C ASP A 121 12.44 7.63 -1.43
N ALA A 122 11.46 6.73 -1.46
CA ALA A 122 10.23 6.90 -2.21
C ALA A 122 9.02 6.85 -1.27
N THR A 123 7.99 7.60 -1.59
CA THR A 123 6.77 7.69 -0.77
C THR A 123 5.97 6.40 -0.79
N ASP A 124 6.01 5.65 -1.90
CA ASP A 124 5.42 4.32 -2.04
C ASP A 124 6.23 3.43 -3.01
N CYS A 125 5.79 2.17 -3.18
CA CYS A 125 6.50 1.23 -4.04
C CYS A 125 6.25 1.49 -5.52
N SER A 126 5.11 2.08 -5.89
CA SER A 126 4.83 2.44 -7.29
C SER A 126 5.82 3.47 -7.81
N ALA A 127 6.17 4.48 -7.00
CA ALA A 127 7.15 5.49 -7.34
C ALA A 127 8.55 4.90 -7.63
N LEU A 128 8.93 3.81 -6.97
CA LEU A 128 10.18 3.11 -7.27
C LEU A 128 10.18 2.50 -8.67
N VAL A 129 9.08 1.84 -9.02
CA VAL A 129 8.92 1.20 -10.34
C VAL A 129 8.80 2.25 -11.45
N GLU A 130 8.03 3.33 -11.22
CA GLU A 130 7.89 4.47 -12.14
C GLU A 130 9.23 5.16 -12.43
N ALA A 131 10.06 5.35 -11.41
CA ALA A 131 11.40 5.94 -11.55
C ALA A 131 12.33 5.12 -12.47
N ARG A 132 12.04 3.84 -12.68
CA ARG A 132 12.73 2.94 -13.61
C ARG A 132 12.05 2.80 -14.97
N GLY A 133 11.01 3.61 -15.22
CA GLY A 133 10.23 3.57 -16.47
C GLY A 133 9.18 2.48 -16.50
N GLY A 134 8.91 1.81 -15.39
CA GLY A 134 7.84 0.83 -15.28
C GLY A 134 6.46 1.48 -15.33
N ARG A 135 5.48 0.72 -15.79
CA ARG A 135 4.11 1.18 -16.00
C ARG A 135 3.21 0.75 -14.84
N ILE A 136 2.59 1.73 -14.21
CA ILE A 136 1.68 1.51 -13.08
C ILE A 136 0.23 1.77 -13.53
N LYS A 137 -0.66 0.83 -13.22
CA LYS A 137 -2.10 0.98 -13.43
C LYS A 137 -2.79 1.36 -12.12
N VAL A 138 -3.69 2.32 -12.19
CA VAL A 138 -4.62 2.60 -11.10
C VAL A 138 -5.91 1.81 -11.30
N VAL A 139 -6.39 1.16 -10.25
CA VAL A 139 -7.71 0.51 -10.19
C VAL A 139 -8.55 1.13 -9.07
N PRO A 140 -9.87 0.99 -9.09
CA PRO A 140 -10.70 1.50 -8.00
C PRO A 140 -10.27 0.93 -6.63
N GLY A 141 -10.01 1.82 -5.67
CA GLY A 141 -9.74 1.49 -4.28
C GLY A 141 -11.01 1.21 -3.48
N ASP A 142 -10.88 1.20 -2.16
CA ASP A 142 -11.99 1.01 -1.23
C ASP A 142 -11.86 1.98 -0.06
N PRO A 143 -12.91 2.73 0.30
CA PRO A 143 -12.90 3.63 1.45
C PRO A 143 -12.57 2.93 2.78
N ARG A 144 -12.81 1.62 2.89
CA ARG A 144 -12.47 0.84 4.09
C ARG A 144 -10.96 0.62 4.27
N LEU A 145 -10.16 0.83 3.23
CA LEU A 145 -8.70 0.77 3.31
C LEU A 145 -8.11 2.03 3.98
N VAL A 146 -8.72 2.49 5.05
CA VAL A 146 -8.24 3.63 5.84
C VAL A 146 -6.87 3.31 6.42
N LYS A 147 -5.95 4.28 6.31
CA LYS A 147 -4.66 4.23 7.00
C LYS A 147 -4.83 4.88 8.37
N ILE A 148 -4.61 4.14 9.43
CA ILE A 148 -4.61 4.67 10.78
C ILE A 148 -3.37 5.56 10.95
N THR A 149 -3.59 6.87 11.02
CA THR A 149 -2.56 7.89 11.19
C THR A 149 -2.73 8.68 12.49
N ASP A 150 -3.95 8.70 13.00
CA ASP A 150 -4.28 9.37 14.25
C ASP A 150 -5.32 8.57 15.05
N ARG A 151 -5.78 9.15 16.18
CA ARG A 151 -6.73 8.50 17.08
C ARG A 151 -8.13 8.41 16.48
N ALA A 152 -8.54 9.37 15.67
CA ALA A 152 -9.86 9.35 15.04
C ALA A 152 -9.98 8.23 14.00
N ASP A 153 -8.91 8.00 13.23
CA ASP A 153 -8.81 6.87 12.31
C ASP A 153 -8.93 5.54 13.05
N LEU A 154 -8.26 5.41 14.22
CA LEU A 154 -8.31 4.21 15.03
C LEU A 154 -9.73 3.94 15.52
N GLU A 155 -10.40 4.95 16.10
CA GLU A 155 -11.78 4.84 16.61
C GLU A 155 -12.76 4.48 15.48
N LEU A 156 -12.58 5.02 14.29
CA LEU A 156 -13.37 4.68 13.11
C LEU A 156 -13.22 3.20 12.74
N VAL A 157 -11.97 2.72 12.66
CA VAL A 157 -11.69 1.33 12.26
C VAL A 157 -12.11 0.34 13.34
N GLU A 158 -11.92 0.66 14.62
CA GLU A 158 -12.43 -0.14 15.75
C GLU A 158 -13.96 -0.31 15.67
N GLY A 159 -14.68 0.76 15.30
CA GLY A 159 -16.12 0.70 15.09
C GLY A 159 -16.57 -0.27 13.99
N TRP A 160 -15.75 -0.47 12.96
CA TRP A 160 -16.04 -1.45 11.89
C TRP A 160 -15.72 -2.88 12.28
N LEU A 161 -14.69 -3.08 13.11
CA LEU A 161 -14.23 -4.41 13.52
C LEU A 161 -14.97 -4.96 14.74
N THR A 162 -15.62 -4.08 15.50
CA THR A 162 -16.42 -4.49 16.66
C THR A 162 -17.79 -5.00 16.19
N PRO A 163 -18.18 -6.26 16.49
CA PRO A 163 -19.51 -6.73 16.17
C PRO A 163 -20.56 -5.84 16.81
N SER A 164 -21.58 -5.40 16.05
CA SER A 164 -22.75 -4.79 16.67
C SER A 164 -23.32 -5.73 17.72
N PRO A 165 -23.67 -5.24 18.92
CA PRO A 165 -24.41 -6.06 19.87
C PRO A 165 -25.65 -6.60 19.15
N ALA A 166 -25.83 -7.92 19.20
CA ALA A 166 -27.02 -8.55 18.65
C ALA A 166 -28.24 -7.98 19.39
N GLU A 167 -29.20 -7.41 18.65
CA GLU A 167 -30.51 -7.01 19.17
C GLU A 167 -31.31 -8.22 19.64
#